data_382e572f578ca980a4a0aca6914b33c2
#
_entry.id   382e572f578ca980a4a0aca6914b33c2
#
_cell.length_a   1.000
_cell.length_b   1.000
_cell.length_c   1.000
_cell.angle_alpha   90.00
_cell.angle_beta   90.00
_cell.angle_gamma   90.00
#
_symmetry.space_group_name_H-M   'P 1'
#
loop_
_entity.id
_entity.type
_entity.pdbx_description
1 polymer ?
#
loop_
_entity_poly.entity_id
_entity_poly.type
_entity_poly.pdbx_seq_one_letter_code
_entity_poly.pdbx_strand_id
1 'polypeptide(L)'
;MVIPSTFWLGLGYFTYFFSFGIFLPFWAAWLKGEGIEPSMIGILLGVGLVARFIGSLIISPRVKDPSKLIKALRLLSLLALIFAVGFVFGSHWLWLFFVMVGFNLFFSPLVPLSDALAGTWQKQFTFDYGKVRVWGSIAFIISSALTGILMSANGINFSISSLDIGWSMSFDSLNGWIGKEVFGTHHIILAFLIFSITVMLLGMMLKPAVMPVGKEKTTNTNTVSFKELLSEKSVWQFLVCVTLLQAAHAGYYSFGTIYWENAGYSPSTIGYLWSLGVMAEVLVFTFSKQLFRRWSARNLLLLSGICGVIRWGLMGISTELPVLIIIQILHCGTFTVCHLAAMRFIGARKENEIIRLQATYSALAMGGGIAVMSVIAGFMYEHISNGIFWVMALVALPALFLRPKVEAHTH
;
A
#
# COMPACT_ATOMS: atom_id res chain seq x y z
N MET A 1 4.86 29.19 -11.22
CA MET A 1 4.70 28.49 -12.50
C MET A 1 3.31 27.88 -12.55
N VAL A 2 2.56 28.07 -13.67
CA VAL A 2 1.24 27.46 -13.89
C VAL A 2 1.42 26.27 -14.82
N ILE A 3 0.83 25.13 -14.45
CA ILE A 3 0.95 23.86 -15.21
C ILE A 3 -0.44 23.28 -15.50
N PRO A 4 -0.61 22.43 -16.54
CA PRO A 4 -1.88 21.76 -16.80
C PRO A 4 -2.41 21.00 -15.59
N SER A 5 -3.71 21.11 -15.30
CA SER A 5 -4.31 20.51 -14.09
C SER A 5 -4.20 18.98 -14.05
N THR A 6 -4.30 18.30 -15.20
CA THR A 6 -4.09 16.85 -15.30
C THR A 6 -2.64 16.44 -15.01
N PHE A 7 -1.67 17.25 -15.45
CA PHE A 7 -0.26 17.04 -15.13
C PHE A 7 0.00 17.28 -13.65
N TRP A 8 -0.57 18.33 -13.06
CA TRP A 8 -0.49 18.62 -11.62
C TRP A 8 -1.01 17.45 -10.77
N LEU A 9 -2.16 16.89 -11.17
CA LEU A 9 -2.76 15.75 -10.49
C LEU A 9 -1.92 14.47 -10.67
N GLY A 10 -1.44 14.22 -11.89
CA GLY A 10 -0.55 13.10 -12.18
C GLY A 10 0.77 13.18 -11.41
N LEU A 11 1.36 14.39 -11.30
CA LEU A 11 2.53 14.64 -10.47
C LEU A 11 2.24 14.38 -8.99
N GLY A 12 1.06 14.74 -8.49
CA GLY A 12 0.61 14.44 -7.14
C GLY A 12 0.55 12.94 -6.86
N TYR A 13 -0.08 12.16 -7.74
CA TYR A 13 -0.07 10.70 -7.62
C TYR A 13 1.34 10.11 -7.75
N PHE A 14 2.11 10.58 -8.71
CA PHE A 14 3.48 10.11 -8.91
C PHE A 14 4.31 10.31 -7.64
N THR A 15 4.38 11.51 -7.11
CA THR A 15 5.24 11.82 -5.95
C THR A 15 4.75 11.15 -4.66
N TYR A 16 3.43 11.06 -4.46
CA TYR A 16 2.87 10.30 -3.33
C TYR A 16 3.26 8.82 -3.38
N PHE A 17 3.00 8.15 -4.51
CA PHE A 17 3.28 6.73 -4.64
C PHE A 17 4.76 6.42 -4.78
N PHE A 18 5.55 7.39 -5.23
CA PHE A 18 7.01 7.30 -5.15
C PHE A 18 7.48 7.22 -3.69
N SER A 19 7.00 8.12 -2.83
CA SER A 19 7.28 8.07 -1.39
C SER A 19 6.75 6.79 -0.74
N PHE A 20 5.58 6.33 -1.16
CA PHE A 20 4.97 5.10 -0.65
C PHE A 20 5.73 3.84 -1.08
N GLY A 21 6.32 3.82 -2.27
CA GLY A 21 7.15 2.71 -2.77
C GLY A 21 8.55 2.65 -2.13
N ILE A 22 8.99 3.71 -1.43
CA ILE A 22 10.12 3.69 -0.51
C ILE A 22 9.67 3.15 0.85
N PHE A 23 8.59 3.74 1.38
CA PHE A 23 8.10 3.49 2.73
C PHE A 23 7.61 2.04 2.90
N LEU A 24 6.70 1.55 2.08
CA LEU A 24 6.10 0.23 2.28
C LEU A 24 7.12 -0.92 2.21
N PRO A 25 7.99 -1.01 1.20
CA PRO A 25 8.94 -2.10 1.09
C PRO A 25 10.08 -2.07 2.10
N PHE A 26 10.58 -0.88 2.46
CA PHE A 26 11.88 -0.78 3.15
C PHE A 26 11.80 -0.20 4.56
N TRP A 27 10.62 0.25 5.02
CA TRP A 27 10.51 0.90 6.32
C TRP A 27 10.81 -0.03 7.50
N ALA A 28 10.39 -1.29 7.41
CA ALA A 28 10.74 -2.29 8.41
C ALA A 28 12.26 -2.56 8.47
N ALA A 29 12.94 -2.55 7.32
CA ALA A 29 14.40 -2.68 7.26
C ALA A 29 15.09 -1.45 7.86
N TRP A 30 14.54 -0.24 7.66
CA TRP A 30 15.04 0.95 8.34
C TRP A 30 14.90 0.83 9.85
N LEU A 31 13.73 0.47 10.37
CA LEU A 31 13.50 0.27 11.81
C LEU A 31 14.43 -0.78 12.40
N LYS A 32 14.66 -1.90 11.69
CA LYS A 32 15.64 -2.92 12.08
C LYS A 32 17.06 -2.33 12.14
N GLY A 33 17.44 -1.51 11.16
CA GLY A 33 18.73 -0.82 11.11
C GLY A 33 18.93 0.16 12.27
N GLU A 34 17.86 0.77 12.79
CA GLU A 34 17.84 1.59 14.01
C GLU A 34 17.88 0.75 15.32
N GLY A 35 17.99 -0.57 15.23
CA GLY A 35 18.06 -1.47 16.38
C GLY A 35 16.70 -1.79 17.03
N ILE A 36 15.59 -1.58 16.31
CA ILE A 36 14.25 -1.88 16.82
C ILE A 36 13.96 -3.38 16.69
N GLU A 37 13.52 -4.00 17.77
CA GLU A 37 13.16 -5.41 17.83
C GLU A 37 11.92 -5.73 16.98
N PRO A 38 11.79 -6.96 16.44
CA PRO A 38 10.69 -7.35 15.56
C PRO A 38 9.29 -7.12 16.15
N SER A 39 9.10 -7.41 17.43
CA SER A 39 7.84 -7.15 18.15
C SER A 39 7.47 -5.68 18.11
N MET A 40 8.43 -4.80 18.33
CA MET A 40 8.22 -3.35 18.31
C MET A 40 8.04 -2.82 16.88
N ILE A 41 8.75 -3.39 15.89
CA ILE A 41 8.51 -3.10 14.46
C ILE A 41 7.04 -3.38 14.12
N GLY A 42 6.52 -4.53 14.52
CA GLY A 42 5.11 -4.88 14.31
C GLY A 42 4.14 -3.88 14.95
N ILE A 43 4.41 -3.42 16.17
CA ILE A 43 3.62 -2.40 16.86
C ILE A 43 3.66 -1.07 16.11
N LEU A 44 4.86 -0.59 15.73
CA LEU A 44 5.04 0.68 15.03
C LEU A 44 4.33 0.68 13.66
N LEU A 45 4.45 -0.41 12.91
CA LEU A 45 3.75 -0.57 11.62
C LEU A 45 2.23 -0.67 11.82
N GLY A 46 1.79 -1.44 12.81
CA GLY A 46 0.37 -1.58 13.14
C GLY A 46 -0.28 -0.26 13.54
N VAL A 47 0.36 0.50 14.42
CA VAL A 47 -0.15 1.83 14.82
C VAL A 47 -0.12 2.82 13.68
N GLY A 48 0.89 2.75 12.80
CA GLY A 48 0.94 3.53 11.57
C GLY A 48 -0.26 3.26 10.66
N LEU A 49 -0.65 2.00 10.49
CA LEU A 49 -1.84 1.62 9.70
C LEU A 49 -3.14 2.13 10.34
N VAL A 50 -3.28 2.06 11.66
CA VAL A 50 -4.42 2.65 12.38
C VAL A 50 -4.45 4.17 12.17
N ALA A 51 -3.31 4.85 12.31
CA ALA A 51 -3.22 6.29 12.08
C ALA A 51 -3.57 6.68 10.63
N ARG A 52 -3.16 5.90 9.63
CA ARG A 52 -3.56 6.07 8.22
C ARG A 52 -5.07 6.01 8.05
N PHE A 53 -5.69 5.01 8.66
CA PHE A 53 -7.14 4.87 8.61
C PHE A 53 -7.85 6.05 9.28
N ILE A 54 -7.43 6.41 10.50
CA ILE A 54 -7.98 7.55 11.24
C ILE A 54 -7.81 8.85 10.46
N GLY A 55 -6.62 9.10 9.88
CA GLY A 55 -6.33 10.27 9.06
C GLY A 55 -7.27 10.39 7.87
N SER A 56 -7.44 9.32 7.11
CA SER A 56 -8.33 9.29 5.96
C SER A 56 -9.80 9.45 6.35
N LEU A 57 -10.24 8.82 7.43
CA LEU A 57 -11.63 8.87 7.90
C LEU A 57 -12.00 10.23 8.49
N ILE A 58 -11.06 10.87 9.18
CA ILE A 58 -11.35 12.11 9.90
C ILE A 58 -11.02 13.34 9.05
N ILE A 59 -9.87 13.38 8.38
CA ILE A 59 -9.38 14.57 7.68
C ILE A 59 -10.08 14.74 6.34
N SER A 60 -10.18 13.67 5.54
CA SER A 60 -10.73 13.78 4.19
C SER A 60 -12.18 14.30 4.16
N PRO A 61 -13.12 13.85 5.01
CA PRO A 61 -14.49 14.35 5.00
C PRO A 61 -14.65 15.78 5.54
N ARG A 62 -13.64 16.31 6.25
CA ARG A 62 -13.67 17.69 6.73
C ARG A 62 -13.41 18.72 5.62
N VAL A 63 -12.79 18.31 4.53
CA VAL A 63 -12.57 19.18 3.35
C VAL A 63 -13.78 19.09 2.43
N LYS A 64 -14.91 19.67 2.86
CA LYS A 64 -16.18 19.64 2.13
C LYS A 64 -16.20 20.56 0.93
N ASP A 65 -15.53 21.70 1.02
CA ASP A 65 -15.46 22.73 -0.02
C ASP A 65 -14.38 22.35 -1.04
N PRO A 66 -14.74 22.09 -2.31
CA PRO A 66 -13.77 21.74 -3.34
C PRO A 66 -12.67 22.79 -3.55
N SER A 67 -12.96 24.07 -3.33
CA SER A 67 -11.99 25.16 -3.47
C SER A 67 -10.83 25.05 -2.45
N LYS A 68 -11.04 24.33 -1.35
CA LYS A 68 -10.03 24.12 -0.28
C LYS A 68 -9.17 22.89 -0.49
N LEU A 69 -9.48 22.00 -1.47
CA LEU A 69 -8.77 20.74 -1.69
C LEU A 69 -7.26 20.95 -1.92
N ILE A 70 -6.90 21.91 -2.79
CA ILE A 70 -5.48 22.20 -3.08
C ILE A 70 -4.74 22.71 -1.83
N LYS A 71 -5.39 23.58 -1.04
CA LYS A 71 -4.81 24.07 0.21
C LYS A 71 -4.62 22.94 1.22
N ALA A 72 -5.60 22.05 1.33
CA ALA A 72 -5.51 20.88 2.20
C ALA A 72 -4.37 19.92 1.78
N LEU A 73 -4.24 19.63 0.47
CA LEU A 73 -3.15 18.82 -0.06
C LEU A 73 -1.77 19.42 0.24
N ARG A 74 -1.60 20.74 0.10
CA ARG A 74 -0.35 21.44 0.43
C ARG A 74 -0.03 21.33 1.93
N LEU A 75 -1.01 21.61 2.79
CA LEU A 75 -0.83 21.57 4.25
C LEU A 75 -0.48 20.14 4.71
N LEU A 76 -1.19 19.13 4.20
CA LEU A 76 -0.92 17.75 4.56
C LEU A 76 0.45 17.27 4.06
N SER A 77 0.87 17.68 2.87
CA SER A 77 2.22 17.39 2.36
C SER A 77 3.31 18.01 3.25
N LEU A 78 3.09 19.25 3.73
CA LEU A 78 4.01 19.93 4.65
C LEU A 78 4.06 19.21 6.00
N LEU A 79 2.91 18.84 6.57
CA LEU A 79 2.85 18.12 7.84
C LEU A 79 3.49 16.73 7.72
N ALA A 80 3.24 16.01 6.62
CA ALA A 80 3.89 14.74 6.35
C ALA A 80 5.42 14.89 6.25
N LEU A 81 5.92 15.97 5.64
CA LEU A 81 7.36 16.26 5.60
C LEU A 81 7.93 16.55 6.99
N ILE A 82 7.25 17.35 7.81
CA ILE A 82 7.69 17.65 9.18
C ILE A 82 7.84 16.35 9.99
N PHE A 83 6.86 15.45 9.93
CA PHE A 83 6.95 14.17 10.62
C PHE A 83 7.97 13.22 9.98
N ALA A 84 8.16 13.25 8.66
CA ALA A 84 9.23 12.48 8.01
C ALA A 84 10.62 12.93 8.48
N VAL A 85 10.85 14.24 8.60
CA VAL A 85 12.08 14.80 9.20
C VAL A 85 12.17 14.44 10.68
N GLY A 86 11.04 14.29 11.38
CA GLY A 86 10.99 13.86 12.78
C GLY A 86 11.71 12.53 13.05
N PHE A 87 11.76 11.61 12.08
CA PHE A 87 12.50 10.35 12.21
C PHE A 87 14.01 10.52 12.35
N VAL A 88 14.59 11.66 11.96
CA VAL A 88 16.03 11.96 12.10
C VAL A 88 16.44 12.19 13.55
N PHE A 89 15.49 12.63 14.42
CA PHE A 89 15.83 13.13 15.76
C PHE A 89 15.93 12.06 16.85
N GLY A 90 15.76 10.80 16.54
CA GLY A 90 15.98 9.72 17.50
C GLY A 90 15.37 8.39 17.11
N SER A 91 15.96 7.32 17.62
CA SER A 91 15.57 5.94 17.41
C SER A 91 14.87 5.30 18.62
N HIS A 92 14.62 6.08 19.70
CA HIS A 92 13.86 5.55 20.83
C HIS A 92 12.42 5.21 20.42
N TRP A 93 11.96 4.00 20.71
CA TRP A 93 10.70 3.45 20.23
C TRP A 93 9.47 4.36 20.50
N LEU A 94 9.43 5.03 21.66
CA LEU A 94 8.34 5.93 22.03
C LEU A 94 8.31 7.19 21.13
N TRP A 95 9.49 7.73 20.79
CA TRP A 95 9.62 8.83 19.83
C TRP A 95 9.14 8.39 18.45
N LEU A 96 9.62 7.24 17.98
CA LEU A 96 9.20 6.67 16.71
C LEU A 96 7.72 6.39 16.65
N PHE A 97 7.09 5.99 17.77
CA PHE A 97 5.63 5.81 17.87
C PHE A 97 4.89 7.11 17.54
N PHE A 98 5.22 8.23 18.19
CA PHE A 98 4.58 9.52 17.92
C PHE A 98 4.82 10.01 16.51
N VAL A 99 6.04 9.88 16.00
CA VAL A 99 6.40 10.28 14.64
C VAL A 99 5.68 9.41 13.60
N MET A 100 5.58 8.08 13.81
CA MET A 100 4.82 7.16 12.96
C MET A 100 3.34 7.51 12.90
N VAL A 101 2.73 7.81 14.05
CA VAL A 101 1.33 8.25 14.11
C VAL A 101 1.15 9.53 13.30
N GLY A 102 1.96 10.55 13.57
CA GLY A 102 1.85 11.84 12.89
C GLY A 102 2.09 11.74 11.39
N PHE A 103 3.14 11.03 10.98
CA PHE A 103 3.45 10.81 9.57
C PHE A 103 2.28 10.14 8.83
N ASN A 104 1.81 9.02 9.33
CA ASN A 104 0.75 8.26 8.67
C ASN A 104 -0.61 8.98 8.71
N LEU A 105 -0.89 9.72 9.78
CA LEU A 105 -2.12 10.54 9.94
C LEU A 105 -2.24 11.59 8.83
N PHE A 106 -1.14 12.26 8.47
CA PHE A 106 -1.15 13.34 7.49
C PHE A 106 -0.79 12.88 6.07
N PHE A 107 -0.01 11.84 5.92
CA PHE A 107 0.36 11.30 4.61
C PHE A 107 -0.80 10.57 3.93
N SER A 108 -1.55 9.75 4.67
CA SER A 108 -2.60 8.91 4.10
C SER A 108 -3.75 9.67 3.42
N PRO A 109 -4.28 10.80 3.95
CA PRO A 109 -5.41 11.52 3.35
C PRO A 109 -5.10 12.16 2.00
N LEU A 110 -3.82 12.25 1.61
CA LEU A 110 -3.41 12.83 0.33
C LEU A 110 -4.04 12.11 -0.87
N VAL A 111 -4.17 10.78 -0.83
CA VAL A 111 -4.79 10.02 -1.94
C VAL A 111 -6.29 10.28 -2.04
N PRO A 112 -7.12 10.06 -1.01
CA PRO A 112 -8.55 10.29 -1.13
C PRO A 112 -8.90 11.77 -1.42
N LEU A 113 -8.09 12.73 -0.98
CA LEU A 113 -8.29 14.14 -1.35
C LEU A 113 -7.89 14.42 -2.80
N SER A 114 -6.85 13.76 -3.33
CA SER A 114 -6.50 13.80 -4.75
C SER A 114 -7.58 13.18 -5.62
N ASP A 115 -8.20 12.07 -5.18
CA ASP A 115 -9.32 11.43 -5.85
C ASP A 115 -10.58 12.33 -5.83
N ALA A 116 -10.84 13.02 -4.72
CA ALA A 116 -11.90 14.01 -4.62
C ALA A 116 -11.67 15.21 -5.56
N LEU A 117 -10.43 15.68 -5.69
CA LEU A 117 -10.04 16.71 -6.63
C LEU A 117 -10.21 16.25 -8.08
N ALA A 118 -9.80 15.01 -8.39
CA ALA A 118 -10.02 14.40 -9.71
C ALA A 118 -11.51 14.38 -10.06
N GLY A 119 -12.36 13.90 -9.15
CA GLY A 119 -13.82 13.87 -9.33
C GLY A 119 -14.43 15.27 -9.49
N THR A 120 -13.86 16.30 -8.83
CA THR A 120 -14.26 17.70 -9.02
C THR A 120 -13.89 18.19 -10.41
N TRP A 121 -12.66 17.95 -10.86
CA TRP A 121 -12.20 18.38 -12.18
C TRP A 121 -12.86 17.63 -13.34
N GLN A 122 -13.23 16.34 -13.17
CA GLN A 122 -14.00 15.60 -14.17
C GLN A 122 -15.38 16.23 -14.47
N LYS A 123 -15.91 17.04 -13.54
CA LYS A 123 -17.13 17.83 -13.78
C LYS A 123 -16.88 19.18 -14.47
N GLN A 124 -15.65 19.68 -14.41
CA GLN A 124 -15.26 20.97 -14.99
C GLN A 124 -14.68 20.83 -16.40
N PHE A 125 -13.93 19.73 -16.66
CA PHE A 125 -13.37 19.45 -17.98
C PHE A 125 -13.15 17.93 -18.16
N THR A 126 -13.13 17.50 -19.42
CA THR A 126 -13.00 16.09 -19.76
C THR A 126 -11.54 15.63 -19.69
N PHE A 127 -11.28 14.55 -18.94
CA PHE A 127 -10.02 13.83 -18.95
C PHE A 127 -10.20 12.38 -18.48
N ASP A 128 -9.25 11.52 -18.86
CA ASP A 128 -9.23 10.12 -18.47
C ASP A 128 -8.52 9.99 -17.09
N TYR A 129 -9.31 9.74 -16.04
CA TYR A 129 -8.80 9.53 -14.69
C TYR A 129 -7.81 8.37 -14.60
N GLY A 130 -8.08 7.25 -15.33
CA GLY A 130 -7.22 6.06 -15.31
C GLY A 130 -5.81 6.38 -15.81
N LYS A 131 -5.71 7.17 -16.89
CA LYS A 131 -4.41 7.61 -17.43
C LYS A 131 -3.62 8.51 -16.47
N VAL A 132 -4.31 9.28 -15.66
CA VAL A 132 -3.66 10.14 -14.65
C VAL A 132 -3.28 9.30 -13.43
N ARG A 133 -4.14 8.37 -13.01
CA ARG A 133 -3.93 7.55 -11.81
C ARG A 133 -2.82 6.51 -11.97
N VAL A 134 -2.60 5.99 -13.19
CA VAL A 134 -1.57 4.98 -13.49
C VAL A 134 -0.14 5.47 -13.16
N TRP A 135 0.11 6.79 -13.19
CA TRP A 135 1.39 7.38 -12.81
C TRP A 135 1.80 7.04 -11.38
N GLY A 136 0.81 6.82 -10.48
CA GLY A 136 1.08 6.33 -9.15
C GLY A 136 1.69 4.92 -9.12
N SER A 137 1.15 3.98 -9.90
CA SER A 137 1.71 2.63 -9.98
C SER A 137 3.11 2.62 -10.61
N ILE A 138 3.31 3.40 -11.67
CA ILE A 138 4.64 3.58 -12.30
C ILE A 138 5.64 4.12 -11.27
N ALA A 139 5.25 5.12 -10.49
CA ALA A 139 6.09 5.72 -9.46
C ALA A 139 6.49 4.72 -8.37
N PHE A 140 5.54 3.90 -7.90
CA PHE A 140 5.83 2.85 -6.92
C PHE A 140 6.85 1.83 -7.45
N ILE A 141 6.67 1.35 -8.69
CA ILE A 141 7.59 0.41 -9.34
C ILE A 141 9.00 1.02 -9.41
N ILE A 142 9.10 2.26 -9.90
CA ILE A 142 10.39 2.94 -10.04
C ILE A 142 11.05 3.17 -8.67
N SER A 143 10.29 3.66 -7.68
CA SER A 143 10.86 3.99 -6.37
C SER A 143 11.31 2.77 -5.58
N SER A 144 10.56 1.66 -5.65
CA SER A 144 10.95 0.41 -4.99
C SER A 144 12.24 -0.15 -5.58
N ALA A 145 12.36 -0.18 -6.90
CA ALA A 145 13.59 -0.60 -7.59
C ALA A 145 14.76 0.33 -7.27
N LEU A 146 14.54 1.64 -7.38
CA LEU A 146 15.57 2.66 -7.17
C LEU A 146 16.08 2.67 -5.72
N THR A 147 15.18 2.53 -4.73
CA THR A 147 15.58 2.42 -3.31
C THR A 147 16.49 1.23 -3.10
N GLY A 148 16.11 0.06 -3.64
CA GLY A 148 16.94 -1.14 -3.54
C GLY A 148 18.32 -0.95 -4.20
N ILE A 149 18.39 -0.31 -5.37
CA ILE A 149 19.66 0.02 -6.04
C ILE A 149 20.51 0.95 -5.18
N LEU A 150 19.94 2.02 -4.65
CA LEU A 150 20.65 2.99 -3.82
C LEU A 150 21.20 2.37 -2.51
N MET A 151 20.49 1.39 -1.96
CA MET A 151 20.94 0.66 -0.77
C MET A 151 22.03 -0.37 -1.07
N SER A 152 22.15 -0.85 -2.30
CA SER A 152 23.13 -1.87 -2.66
C SER A 152 24.56 -1.32 -2.63
N ALA A 153 25.42 -1.89 -1.79
CA ALA A 153 26.81 -1.44 -1.63
C ALA A 153 27.64 -1.64 -2.90
N ASN A 154 27.38 -2.71 -3.65
CA ASN A 154 28.18 -3.17 -4.79
C ASN A 154 27.48 -2.98 -6.15
N GLY A 155 26.49 -2.08 -6.24
CA GLY A 155 25.74 -1.88 -7.48
C GLY A 155 24.58 -2.88 -7.66
N ILE A 156 24.19 -3.09 -8.92
CA ILE A 156 23.11 -4.01 -9.27
C ILE A 156 23.71 -5.40 -9.47
N ASN A 157 23.35 -6.34 -8.59
CA ASN A 157 23.72 -7.74 -8.72
C ASN A 157 22.44 -8.56 -8.95
N PHE A 158 22.38 -9.26 -10.07
CA PHE A 158 21.37 -10.24 -10.38
C PHE A 158 22.07 -11.59 -10.60
N SER A 159 21.75 -12.59 -9.79
CA SER A 159 22.32 -13.91 -9.91
C SER A 159 21.25 -14.98 -9.64
N ILE A 160 21.14 -15.92 -10.55
CA ILE A 160 20.35 -17.14 -10.38
C ILE A 160 21.35 -18.29 -10.28
N SER A 161 21.73 -18.65 -9.06
CA SER A 161 22.73 -19.68 -8.80
C SER A 161 22.35 -21.04 -9.36
N SER A 162 21.07 -21.37 -9.40
CA SER A 162 20.55 -22.63 -9.97
C SER A 162 20.68 -22.75 -11.49
N LEU A 163 20.88 -21.63 -12.20
CA LEU A 163 20.98 -21.57 -13.66
C LEU A 163 22.35 -21.05 -14.14
N ASP A 164 23.25 -20.77 -13.22
CA ASP A 164 24.57 -20.16 -13.50
C ASP A 164 24.50 -18.87 -14.35
N ILE A 165 23.37 -18.13 -14.20
CA ILE A 165 23.13 -16.86 -14.86
C ILE A 165 23.32 -15.74 -13.85
N GLY A 166 24.33 -14.90 -14.08
CA GLY A 166 24.61 -13.73 -13.25
C GLY A 166 24.90 -12.50 -14.10
N TRP A 167 24.42 -11.33 -13.65
CA TRP A 167 24.75 -10.04 -14.22
C TRP A 167 25.02 -9.06 -13.08
N SER A 168 26.13 -8.34 -13.17
CA SER A 168 26.52 -7.33 -12.16
C SER A 168 26.92 -6.03 -12.84
N MET A 169 26.47 -4.91 -12.28
CA MET A 169 26.92 -3.57 -12.65
C MET A 169 27.40 -2.87 -11.37
N SER A 170 28.69 -2.50 -11.31
CA SER A 170 29.27 -1.77 -10.20
C SER A 170 28.98 -0.26 -10.30
N PHE A 171 28.65 0.36 -9.16
CA PHE A 171 28.44 1.81 -9.02
C PHE A 171 29.45 2.41 -8.01
N ASP A 172 30.71 1.99 -8.05
CA ASP A 172 31.74 2.42 -7.10
C ASP A 172 31.86 3.95 -7.00
N SER A 173 31.70 4.67 -8.12
CA SER A 173 31.70 6.13 -8.17
C SER A 173 30.49 6.77 -7.44
N LEU A 174 29.33 6.15 -7.47
CA LEU A 174 28.13 6.60 -6.75
C LEU A 174 28.21 6.33 -5.25
N ASN A 175 28.86 5.23 -4.85
CA ASN A 175 29.06 4.86 -3.45
C ASN A 175 29.88 5.91 -2.68
N GLY A 176 30.94 6.45 -3.27
CA GLY A 176 31.73 7.54 -2.68
C GLY A 176 30.94 8.85 -2.57
N TRP A 177 30.01 9.10 -3.48
CA TRP A 177 29.17 10.32 -3.49
C TRP A 177 28.06 10.31 -2.42
N ILE A 178 27.51 9.15 -2.11
CA ILE A 178 26.39 8.99 -1.16
C ILE A 178 26.87 8.85 0.29
N GLY A 179 28.19 8.70 0.52
CA GLY A 179 28.77 8.61 1.86
C GLY A 179 28.30 7.38 2.66
N LYS A 180 28.07 6.25 2.00
CA LYS A 180 27.57 4.99 2.61
C LYS A 180 28.40 4.48 3.78
N GLU A 181 29.72 4.72 3.75
CA GLU A 181 30.62 4.34 4.85
C GLU A 181 30.36 5.14 6.14
N VAL A 182 29.81 6.36 6.01
CA VAL A 182 29.58 7.26 7.14
C VAL A 182 28.20 7.06 7.78
N PHE A 183 27.15 6.76 6.95
CA PHE A 183 25.77 6.76 7.43
C PHE A 183 25.12 5.38 7.55
N GLY A 184 25.77 4.31 7.08
CA GLY A 184 25.11 3.01 6.96
C GLY A 184 24.05 2.97 5.84
N THR A 185 23.79 1.78 5.30
CA THR A 185 22.91 1.62 4.13
C THR A 185 21.43 1.89 4.44
N HIS A 186 20.97 1.63 5.66
CA HIS A 186 19.56 1.84 6.07
C HIS A 186 19.17 3.32 6.15
N HIS A 187 20.10 4.24 6.49
CA HIS A 187 19.81 5.68 6.50
C HIS A 187 19.46 6.25 5.13
N ILE A 188 19.88 5.58 4.04
CA ILE A 188 19.49 5.94 2.67
C ILE A 188 17.96 5.89 2.50
N ILE A 189 17.29 4.93 3.14
CA ILE A 189 15.84 4.80 3.10
C ILE A 189 15.17 6.07 3.61
N LEU A 190 15.60 6.55 4.79
CA LEU A 190 15.05 7.76 5.41
C LEU A 190 15.38 9.01 4.59
N ALA A 191 16.64 9.17 4.17
CA ALA A 191 17.06 10.31 3.36
C ALA A 191 16.28 10.38 2.04
N PHE A 192 16.08 9.23 1.37
CA PHE A 192 15.35 9.15 0.12
C PHE A 192 13.84 9.38 0.31
N LEU A 193 13.27 8.93 1.42
CA LEU A 193 11.89 9.23 1.81
C LEU A 193 11.69 10.73 2.02
N ILE A 194 12.54 11.39 2.81
CA ILE A 194 12.47 12.85 3.05
C ILE A 194 12.62 13.61 1.73
N PHE A 195 13.59 13.23 0.89
CA PHE A 195 13.79 13.83 -0.43
C PHE A 195 12.52 13.71 -1.29
N SER A 196 11.92 12.52 -1.37
CA SER A 196 10.73 12.28 -2.18
C SER A 196 9.51 13.08 -1.70
N ILE A 197 9.31 13.21 -0.38
CA ILE A 197 8.22 14.01 0.20
C ILE A 197 8.49 15.51 0.00
N THR A 198 9.75 15.94 0.03
CA THR A 198 10.12 17.31 -0.31
C THR A 198 9.76 17.63 -1.76
N VAL A 199 10.09 16.73 -2.70
CA VAL A 199 9.69 16.88 -4.12
C VAL A 199 8.17 16.90 -4.26
N MET A 200 7.45 16.06 -3.49
CA MET A 200 5.99 16.07 -3.45
C MET A 200 5.45 17.44 -3.00
N LEU A 201 5.97 17.99 -1.92
CA LEU A 201 5.56 19.32 -1.43
C LEU A 201 5.83 20.40 -2.46
N LEU A 202 7.02 20.42 -3.06
CA LEU A 202 7.37 21.39 -4.12
C LEU A 202 6.45 21.25 -5.33
N GLY A 203 6.13 20.02 -5.76
CA GLY A 203 5.16 19.76 -6.83
C GLY A 203 3.76 20.30 -6.50
N MET A 204 3.30 20.08 -5.26
CA MET A 204 2.01 20.61 -4.78
C MET A 204 1.97 22.14 -4.68
N MET A 205 3.12 22.83 -4.52
CA MET A 205 3.19 24.29 -4.51
C MET A 205 3.01 24.90 -5.90
N LEU A 206 3.19 24.15 -6.98
CA LEU A 206 2.88 24.61 -8.33
C LEU A 206 1.39 24.98 -8.44
N LYS A 207 1.05 25.89 -9.35
CA LYS A 207 -0.35 26.33 -9.56
C LYS A 207 -0.97 25.54 -10.70
N PRO A 208 -2.07 24.79 -10.50
CA PRO A 208 -2.80 24.18 -11.61
C PRO A 208 -3.51 25.25 -12.45
N ALA A 209 -3.67 24.99 -13.74
CA ALA A 209 -4.30 25.93 -14.67
C ALA A 209 -5.78 26.17 -14.34
N VAL A 210 -6.49 25.13 -13.86
CA VAL A 210 -7.90 25.21 -13.45
C VAL A 210 -7.98 25.05 -11.94
N MET A 211 -8.66 25.97 -11.27
CA MET A 211 -8.94 25.85 -9.84
C MET A 211 -10.22 25.02 -9.64
N PRO A 212 -10.26 24.14 -8.62
CA PRO A 212 -11.44 23.36 -8.34
C PRO A 212 -12.58 24.28 -7.85
N VAL A 213 -13.74 24.15 -8.50
CA VAL A 213 -14.96 24.87 -8.14
C VAL A 213 -16.10 23.85 -8.00
N GLY A 214 -16.93 24.03 -7.02
CA GLY A 214 -18.11 23.18 -6.81
C GLY A 214 -18.93 23.63 -5.62
N LYS A 215 -20.17 23.19 -5.57
CA LYS A 215 -21.04 23.40 -4.41
C LYS A 215 -20.69 22.38 -3.33
N GLU A 216 -20.78 22.80 -2.06
CA GLU A 216 -20.66 21.89 -0.92
C GLU A 216 -21.66 20.74 -1.06
N LYS A 217 -21.19 19.50 -1.03
CA LYS A 217 -22.08 18.35 -1.07
C LYS A 217 -22.86 18.27 0.25
N THR A 218 -24.11 18.67 0.23
CA THR A 218 -25.07 18.28 1.27
C THR A 218 -25.46 16.82 1.01
N THR A 219 -24.74 15.90 1.63
CA THR A 219 -25.11 14.47 1.61
C THR A 219 -26.20 14.21 2.63
N ASN A 220 -27.44 14.53 2.29
CA ASN A 220 -28.63 13.94 2.91
C ASN A 220 -28.90 12.57 2.23
N THR A 221 -28.03 11.61 2.41
CA THR A 221 -28.36 10.22 2.09
C THR A 221 -28.81 9.56 3.39
N ASN A 222 -30.06 9.10 3.43
CA ASN A 222 -30.54 8.19 4.47
C ASN A 222 -29.72 6.90 4.37
N THR A 223 -28.58 6.86 5.04
CA THR A 223 -27.70 5.68 5.07
C THR A 223 -28.28 4.66 6.04
N VAL A 224 -28.31 3.39 5.64
CA VAL A 224 -28.71 2.24 6.46
C VAL A 224 -27.88 2.20 7.76
N SER A 225 -28.51 1.83 8.89
CA SER A 225 -27.79 1.69 10.17
C SER A 225 -26.68 0.63 10.08
N PHE A 226 -25.57 0.80 10.83
CA PHE A 226 -24.53 -0.23 10.96
C PHE A 226 -25.09 -1.56 11.46
N LYS A 227 -26.01 -1.51 12.43
CA LYS A 227 -26.63 -2.70 12.99
C LYS A 227 -27.44 -3.47 11.95
N GLU A 228 -28.18 -2.76 11.10
CA GLU A 228 -28.96 -3.34 10.02
C GLU A 228 -28.07 -3.93 8.94
N LEU A 229 -27.02 -3.20 8.53
CA LEU A 229 -26.06 -3.68 7.54
C LEU A 229 -25.34 -4.97 8.00
N LEU A 230 -24.90 -5.03 9.26
CA LEU A 230 -24.18 -6.17 9.82
C LEU A 230 -25.12 -7.33 10.23
N SER A 231 -26.43 -7.14 10.28
CA SER A 231 -27.38 -8.22 10.55
C SER A 231 -27.52 -9.18 9.36
N GLU A 232 -27.18 -8.74 8.16
CA GLU A 232 -27.22 -9.56 6.97
C GLU A 232 -26.07 -10.53 6.89
N LYS A 233 -26.36 -11.83 6.83
CA LYS A 233 -25.37 -12.91 6.82
C LYS A 233 -24.34 -12.78 5.69
N SER A 234 -24.76 -12.35 4.51
CA SER A 234 -23.88 -12.17 3.35
C SER A 234 -22.87 -11.05 3.57
N VAL A 235 -23.25 -9.98 4.27
CA VAL A 235 -22.39 -8.82 4.56
C VAL A 235 -21.31 -9.17 5.56
N TRP A 236 -21.67 -9.77 6.71
CA TRP A 236 -20.62 -10.13 7.67
C TRP A 236 -19.69 -11.24 7.15
N GLN A 237 -20.22 -12.22 6.39
CA GLN A 237 -19.38 -13.23 5.74
C GLN A 237 -18.39 -12.57 4.75
N PHE A 238 -18.86 -11.62 3.95
CA PHE A 238 -18.01 -10.83 3.06
C PHE A 238 -16.93 -10.09 3.84
N LEU A 239 -17.30 -9.32 4.86
CA LEU A 239 -16.36 -8.53 5.64
C LEU A 239 -15.30 -9.39 6.34
N VAL A 240 -15.71 -10.51 6.96
CA VAL A 240 -14.75 -11.44 7.58
C VAL A 240 -13.82 -12.05 6.53
N CYS A 241 -14.38 -12.52 5.41
CA CYS A 241 -13.61 -13.12 4.33
C CYS A 241 -12.54 -12.16 3.79
N VAL A 242 -12.91 -10.94 3.41
CA VAL A 242 -11.96 -9.96 2.86
C VAL A 242 -10.95 -9.48 3.92
N THR A 243 -11.39 -9.37 5.19
CA THR A 243 -10.50 -8.98 6.29
C THR A 243 -9.42 -10.03 6.51
N LEU A 244 -9.76 -11.32 6.53
CA LEU A 244 -8.79 -12.40 6.67
C LEU A 244 -7.81 -12.43 5.48
N LEU A 245 -8.31 -12.29 4.25
CA LEU A 245 -7.46 -12.27 3.05
C LEU A 245 -6.49 -11.09 3.04
N GLN A 246 -6.92 -9.92 3.46
CA GLN A 246 -6.04 -8.75 3.53
C GLN A 246 -5.12 -8.79 4.74
N ALA A 247 -5.60 -9.23 5.90
CA ALA A 247 -4.79 -9.39 7.11
C ALA A 247 -3.63 -10.39 6.91
N ALA A 248 -3.83 -11.42 6.08
CA ALA A 248 -2.78 -12.36 5.70
C ALA A 248 -1.58 -11.73 4.97
N HIS A 249 -1.66 -10.49 4.51
CA HIS A 249 -0.52 -9.75 3.95
C HIS A 249 0.40 -9.15 5.02
N ALA A 250 -0.03 -9.10 6.29
CA ALA A 250 0.69 -8.39 7.34
C ALA A 250 2.13 -8.88 7.53
N GLY A 251 2.35 -10.20 7.54
CA GLY A 251 3.69 -10.78 7.65
C GLY A 251 4.61 -10.34 6.50
N TYR A 252 4.09 -10.32 5.29
CA TYR A 252 4.81 -9.88 4.10
C TYR A 252 5.13 -8.37 4.14
N TYR A 253 4.14 -7.52 4.43
CA TYR A 253 4.35 -6.06 4.49
C TYR A 253 5.28 -5.63 5.62
N SER A 254 5.28 -6.37 6.73
CA SER A 254 6.12 -6.03 7.88
C SER A 254 7.51 -6.67 7.83
N PHE A 255 7.64 -7.88 7.32
CA PHE A 255 8.87 -8.66 7.45
C PHE A 255 9.41 -9.24 6.13
N GLY A 256 8.73 -9.07 5.00
CA GLY A 256 9.15 -9.65 3.72
C GLY A 256 10.55 -9.19 3.30
N THR A 257 10.85 -7.90 3.39
CA THR A 257 12.18 -7.35 3.09
C THR A 257 13.23 -7.89 4.05
N ILE A 258 12.97 -7.86 5.37
CA ILE A 258 13.90 -8.38 6.39
C ILE A 258 14.16 -9.88 6.18
N TYR A 259 13.12 -10.63 5.83
CA TYR A 259 13.23 -12.07 5.56
C TYR A 259 14.13 -12.37 4.36
N TRP A 260 14.00 -11.61 3.28
CA TRP A 260 14.85 -11.76 2.10
C TRP A 260 16.27 -11.26 2.30
N GLU A 261 16.48 -10.18 3.08
CA GLU A 261 17.81 -9.76 3.51
C GLU A 261 18.52 -10.86 4.32
N ASN A 262 17.82 -11.48 5.26
CA ASN A 262 18.34 -12.58 6.06
C ASN A 262 18.64 -13.85 5.21
N ALA A 263 17.95 -14.01 4.07
CA ALA A 263 18.23 -15.07 3.09
C ALA A 263 19.40 -14.74 2.15
N GLY A 264 20.04 -13.54 2.31
CA GLY A 264 21.23 -13.14 1.55
C GLY A 264 20.92 -12.37 0.28
N TYR A 265 19.68 -11.97 0.02
CA TYR A 265 19.34 -11.17 -1.15
C TYR A 265 19.81 -9.72 -1.01
N SER A 266 20.36 -9.19 -2.10
CA SER A 266 20.73 -7.78 -2.16
C SER A 266 19.50 -6.87 -2.10
N PRO A 267 19.61 -5.65 -1.56
CA PRO A 267 18.53 -4.68 -1.55
C PRO A 267 17.95 -4.39 -2.95
N SER A 268 18.80 -4.42 -4.00
CA SER A 268 18.34 -4.25 -5.39
C SER A 268 17.41 -5.38 -5.84
N THR A 269 17.76 -6.64 -5.55
CA THR A 269 16.89 -7.80 -5.85
C THR A 269 15.55 -7.67 -5.12
N ILE A 270 15.58 -7.26 -3.85
CA ILE A 270 14.38 -7.03 -3.03
C ILE A 270 13.50 -5.95 -3.65
N GLY A 271 14.09 -4.82 -4.07
CA GLY A 271 13.37 -3.76 -4.76
C GLY A 271 12.70 -4.22 -6.06
N TYR A 272 13.38 -5.08 -6.84
CA TYR A 272 12.79 -5.66 -8.05
C TYR A 272 11.65 -6.62 -7.75
N LEU A 273 11.74 -7.43 -6.70
CA LEU A 273 10.66 -8.30 -6.26
C LEU A 273 9.40 -7.49 -5.88
N TRP A 274 9.54 -6.42 -5.12
CA TRP A 274 8.42 -5.53 -4.80
C TRP A 274 7.83 -4.90 -6.06
N SER A 275 8.67 -4.41 -6.97
CA SER A 275 8.25 -3.83 -8.24
C SER A 275 7.48 -4.84 -9.09
N LEU A 276 7.95 -6.10 -9.16
CA LEU A 276 7.29 -7.18 -9.91
C LEU A 276 5.87 -7.45 -9.39
N GLY A 277 5.67 -7.43 -8.06
CA GLY A 277 4.35 -7.60 -7.47
C GLY A 277 3.36 -6.53 -7.97
N VAL A 278 3.76 -5.27 -7.95
CA VAL A 278 2.91 -4.15 -8.44
C VAL A 278 2.74 -4.18 -9.96
N MET A 279 3.75 -4.59 -10.72
CA MET A 279 3.60 -4.80 -12.17
C MET A 279 2.51 -5.84 -12.48
N ALA A 280 2.51 -6.97 -11.76
CA ALA A 280 1.48 -8.01 -11.90
C ALA A 280 0.08 -7.47 -11.54
N GLU A 281 -0.04 -6.64 -10.49
CA GLU A 281 -1.29 -5.97 -10.13
C GLU A 281 -1.82 -5.08 -11.26
N VAL A 282 -0.96 -4.21 -11.81
CA VAL A 282 -1.33 -3.29 -12.91
C VAL A 282 -1.81 -4.04 -14.12
N LEU A 283 -1.14 -5.15 -14.50
CA LEU A 283 -1.56 -6.00 -15.62
C LEU A 283 -2.94 -6.59 -15.36
N VAL A 284 -3.18 -7.17 -14.18
CA VAL A 284 -4.49 -7.76 -13.85
C VAL A 284 -5.58 -6.69 -13.75
N PHE A 285 -5.33 -5.52 -13.20
CA PHE A 285 -6.30 -4.42 -13.21
C PHE A 285 -6.64 -3.98 -14.64
N THR A 286 -5.63 -3.82 -15.49
CA THR A 286 -5.81 -3.39 -16.89
C THR A 286 -6.68 -4.36 -17.67
N PHE A 287 -6.43 -5.65 -17.52
CA PHE A 287 -7.14 -6.71 -18.26
C PHE A 287 -8.30 -7.32 -17.46
N SER A 288 -8.68 -6.74 -16.31
CA SER A 288 -9.69 -7.31 -15.41
C SER A 288 -11.05 -7.55 -16.05
N LYS A 289 -11.49 -6.69 -16.98
CA LYS A 289 -12.74 -6.83 -17.71
C LYS A 289 -12.72 -8.04 -18.64
N GLN A 290 -11.58 -8.32 -19.30
CA GLN A 290 -11.39 -9.45 -20.20
C GLN A 290 -11.26 -10.76 -19.40
N LEU A 291 -10.43 -10.77 -18.35
CA LEU A 291 -10.12 -11.95 -17.55
C LEU A 291 -11.31 -12.41 -16.71
N PHE A 292 -12.03 -11.48 -16.10
CA PHE A 292 -13.03 -11.80 -15.07
C PHE A 292 -14.46 -11.39 -15.45
N ARG A 293 -14.76 -11.14 -16.72
CA ARG A 293 -16.09 -10.66 -17.16
C ARG A 293 -17.25 -11.48 -16.62
N ARG A 294 -17.11 -12.81 -16.57
CA ARG A 294 -18.15 -13.74 -16.16
C ARG A 294 -18.02 -14.27 -14.72
N TRP A 295 -17.05 -13.76 -13.96
CA TRP A 295 -16.78 -14.26 -12.63
C TRP A 295 -17.65 -13.52 -11.60
N SER A 296 -18.27 -14.28 -10.66
CA SER A 296 -18.94 -13.68 -9.52
C SER A 296 -17.94 -13.17 -8.48
N ALA A 297 -18.36 -12.25 -7.60
CA ALA A 297 -17.56 -11.84 -6.45
C ALA A 297 -17.12 -13.05 -5.59
N ARG A 298 -18.02 -14.03 -5.42
CA ARG A 298 -17.76 -15.27 -4.69
C ARG A 298 -16.62 -16.09 -5.30
N ASN A 299 -16.58 -16.23 -6.63
CA ASN A 299 -15.53 -16.98 -7.33
C ASN A 299 -14.20 -16.25 -7.29
N LEU A 300 -14.20 -14.92 -7.39
CA LEU A 300 -13.00 -14.10 -7.22
C LEU A 300 -12.44 -14.22 -5.80
N LEU A 301 -13.28 -14.23 -4.76
CA LEU A 301 -12.83 -14.47 -3.38
C LEU A 301 -12.24 -15.87 -3.20
N LEU A 302 -12.79 -16.89 -3.88
CA LEU A 302 -12.20 -18.23 -3.89
C LEU A 302 -10.81 -18.23 -4.51
N LEU A 303 -10.67 -17.63 -5.70
CA LEU A 303 -9.39 -17.52 -6.38
C LEU A 303 -8.37 -16.79 -5.50
N SER A 304 -8.76 -15.67 -4.89
CA SER A 304 -7.88 -14.92 -4.00
C SER A 304 -7.46 -15.73 -2.78
N GLY A 305 -8.37 -16.50 -2.17
CA GLY A 305 -8.06 -17.39 -1.06
C GLY A 305 -7.08 -18.50 -1.45
N ILE A 306 -7.30 -19.16 -2.60
CA ILE A 306 -6.40 -20.18 -3.13
C ILE A 306 -5.01 -19.59 -3.36
N CYS A 307 -4.94 -18.44 -4.07
CA CYS A 307 -3.67 -17.73 -4.28
C CYS A 307 -3.00 -17.36 -2.95
N GLY A 308 -3.78 -16.96 -1.92
CA GLY A 308 -3.25 -16.62 -0.61
C GLY A 308 -2.62 -17.80 0.09
N VAL A 309 -3.31 -18.92 0.18
CA VAL A 309 -2.78 -20.16 0.81
C VAL A 309 -1.51 -20.63 0.10
N ILE A 310 -1.52 -20.68 -1.24
CA ILE A 310 -0.36 -21.09 -2.04
C ILE A 310 0.80 -20.10 -1.85
N ARG A 311 0.54 -18.80 -1.97
CA ARG A 311 1.56 -17.75 -1.89
C ARG A 311 2.28 -17.77 -0.54
N TRP A 312 1.53 -17.76 0.54
CA TRP A 312 2.12 -17.76 1.88
C TRP A 312 2.77 -19.09 2.24
N GLY A 313 2.20 -20.20 1.80
CA GLY A 313 2.81 -21.51 1.93
C GLY A 313 4.16 -21.59 1.23
N LEU A 314 4.24 -21.14 -0.04
CA LEU A 314 5.50 -21.08 -0.80
C LEU A 314 6.54 -20.18 -0.11
N MET A 315 6.11 -19.03 0.44
CA MET A 315 7.01 -18.12 1.14
C MET A 315 7.55 -18.72 2.45
N GLY A 316 6.80 -19.60 3.11
CA GLY A 316 7.27 -20.34 4.27
C GLY A 316 8.19 -21.52 3.96
N ILE A 317 8.12 -22.07 2.72
CA ILE A 317 8.90 -23.24 2.30
C ILE A 317 10.26 -22.85 1.71
N SER A 318 10.30 -21.78 0.88
CA SER A 318 11.46 -21.53 0.02
C SER A 318 11.78 -20.03 -0.11
N THR A 319 13.07 -19.76 -0.11
CA THR A 319 13.65 -18.45 -0.45
C THR A 319 14.32 -18.43 -1.81
N GLU A 320 14.23 -19.50 -2.60
CA GLU A 320 14.81 -19.57 -3.94
C GLU A 320 14.20 -18.50 -4.88
N LEU A 321 15.04 -17.79 -5.63
CA LEU A 321 14.60 -16.66 -6.48
C LEU A 321 13.47 -17.01 -7.44
N PRO A 322 13.48 -18.17 -8.15
CA PRO A 322 12.36 -18.53 -9.02
C PRO A 322 11.03 -18.67 -8.27
N VAL A 323 11.07 -19.18 -7.04
CA VAL A 323 9.88 -19.30 -6.18
C VAL A 323 9.42 -17.92 -5.71
N LEU A 324 10.35 -17.02 -5.33
CA LEU A 324 10.03 -15.64 -4.97
C LEU A 324 9.40 -14.87 -6.14
N ILE A 325 9.84 -15.08 -7.38
CA ILE A 325 9.21 -14.50 -8.56
C ILE A 325 7.75 -14.97 -8.68
N ILE A 326 7.48 -16.25 -8.52
CA ILE A 326 6.11 -16.80 -8.52
C ILE A 326 5.28 -16.18 -7.40
N ILE A 327 5.81 -16.07 -6.19
CA ILE A 327 5.18 -15.45 -5.03
C ILE A 327 4.80 -14.00 -5.34
N GLN A 328 5.65 -13.23 -6.03
CA GLN A 328 5.36 -11.85 -6.39
C GLN A 328 4.30 -11.75 -7.50
N ILE A 329 4.32 -12.65 -8.48
CA ILE A 329 3.24 -12.71 -9.48
C ILE A 329 1.90 -13.06 -8.82
N LEU A 330 1.88 -13.99 -7.87
CA LEU A 330 0.68 -14.36 -7.11
C LEU A 330 0.11 -13.20 -6.26
N HIS A 331 0.88 -12.11 -6.06
CA HIS A 331 0.39 -10.93 -5.36
C HIS A 331 -0.85 -10.33 -6.04
N CYS A 332 -0.90 -10.30 -7.37
CA CYS A 332 -2.10 -9.86 -8.09
C CYS A 332 -3.33 -10.72 -7.73
N GLY A 333 -3.16 -12.03 -7.54
CA GLY A 333 -4.23 -12.93 -7.11
C GLY A 333 -4.71 -12.64 -5.68
N THR A 334 -3.78 -12.36 -4.76
CA THR A 334 -4.12 -12.12 -3.36
C THR A 334 -4.67 -10.72 -3.11
N PHE A 335 -4.14 -9.70 -3.75
CA PHE A 335 -4.51 -8.31 -3.55
C PHE A 335 -5.52 -7.81 -4.58
N THR A 336 -5.16 -7.79 -5.87
CA THR A 336 -6.00 -7.22 -6.94
C THR A 336 -7.30 -7.97 -7.11
N VAL A 337 -7.25 -9.31 -7.15
CA VAL A 337 -8.46 -10.14 -7.31
C VAL A 337 -9.39 -10.01 -6.11
N CYS A 338 -8.85 -9.94 -4.89
CA CYS A 338 -9.62 -9.68 -3.68
C CYS A 338 -10.31 -8.31 -3.74
N HIS A 339 -9.58 -7.27 -4.16
CA HIS A 339 -10.13 -5.93 -4.29
C HIS A 339 -11.23 -5.85 -5.37
N LEU A 340 -11.03 -6.48 -6.52
CA LEU A 340 -12.05 -6.58 -7.57
C LEU A 340 -13.31 -7.31 -7.08
N ALA A 341 -13.14 -8.38 -6.31
CA ALA A 341 -14.25 -9.09 -5.67
C ALA A 341 -15.01 -8.19 -4.71
N ALA A 342 -14.27 -7.43 -3.87
CA ALA A 342 -14.86 -6.50 -2.93
C ALA A 342 -15.66 -5.41 -3.65
N MET A 343 -15.10 -4.79 -4.69
CA MET A 343 -15.80 -3.76 -5.46
C MET A 343 -17.05 -4.30 -6.16
N ARG A 344 -17.02 -5.55 -6.67
CA ARG A 344 -18.22 -6.19 -7.24
C ARG A 344 -19.29 -6.46 -6.21
N PHE A 345 -18.92 -6.97 -5.04
CA PHE A 345 -19.88 -7.25 -3.96
C PHE A 345 -20.52 -5.95 -3.47
N ILE A 346 -19.73 -4.92 -3.22
CA ILE A 346 -20.20 -3.61 -2.75
C ILE A 346 -21.06 -2.93 -3.83
N GLY A 347 -20.61 -2.95 -5.08
CA GLY A 347 -21.33 -2.31 -6.20
C GLY A 347 -22.68 -2.97 -6.55
N ALA A 348 -22.88 -4.23 -6.15
CA ALA A 348 -24.16 -4.94 -6.30
C ALA A 348 -25.18 -4.63 -5.18
N ARG A 349 -24.79 -3.82 -4.17
CA ARG A 349 -25.66 -3.46 -3.04
C ARG A 349 -26.53 -2.24 -3.36
N LYS A 350 -27.54 -2.00 -2.52
CA LYS A 350 -28.39 -0.82 -2.63
C LYS A 350 -27.60 0.46 -2.43
N GLU A 351 -27.97 1.52 -3.10
CA GLU A 351 -27.24 2.80 -3.10
C GLU A 351 -26.99 3.36 -1.69
N ASN A 352 -27.97 3.22 -0.78
CA ASN A 352 -27.88 3.65 0.61
C ASN A 352 -26.94 2.79 1.50
N GLU A 353 -26.53 1.60 1.02
CA GLU A 353 -25.61 0.68 1.71
C GLU A 353 -24.16 0.85 1.22
N ILE A 354 -23.95 1.17 -0.07
CA ILE A 354 -22.63 1.19 -0.74
C ILE A 354 -21.62 2.01 0.03
N ILE A 355 -21.95 3.25 0.38
CA ILE A 355 -20.99 4.17 1.03
C ILE A 355 -20.55 3.60 2.38
N ARG A 356 -21.50 3.09 3.17
CA ARG A 356 -21.22 2.56 4.50
C ARG A 356 -20.45 1.24 4.43
N LEU A 357 -20.82 0.36 3.51
CA LEU A 357 -20.13 -0.91 3.32
C LEU A 357 -18.70 -0.71 2.80
N GLN A 358 -18.50 0.23 1.89
CA GLN A 358 -17.16 0.58 1.41
C GLN A 358 -16.26 1.16 2.53
N ALA A 359 -16.84 2.04 3.37
CA ALA A 359 -16.13 2.57 4.55
C ALA A 359 -15.77 1.45 5.53
N THR A 360 -16.69 0.51 5.79
CA THR A 360 -16.45 -0.63 6.68
C THR A 360 -15.41 -1.59 6.11
N TYR A 361 -15.47 -1.89 4.81
CA TYR A 361 -14.44 -2.67 4.11
C TYR A 361 -13.06 -2.03 4.24
N SER A 362 -12.96 -0.73 3.98
CA SER A 362 -11.69 -0.01 4.11
C SER A 362 -11.17 -0.03 5.55
N ALA A 363 -12.05 0.15 6.53
CA ALA A 363 -11.69 0.13 7.94
C ALA A 363 -11.17 -1.23 8.40
N LEU A 364 -11.92 -2.30 8.10
CA LEU A 364 -11.61 -3.63 8.60
C LEU A 364 -10.55 -4.33 7.75
N ALA A 365 -10.74 -4.39 6.43
CA ALA A 365 -9.86 -5.18 5.56
C ALA A 365 -8.57 -4.44 5.20
N MET A 366 -8.65 -3.16 4.82
CA MET A 366 -7.47 -2.42 4.34
C MET A 366 -6.69 -1.73 5.49
N GLY A 367 -7.26 -1.63 6.68
CA GLY A 367 -6.65 -0.99 7.84
C GLY A 367 -6.54 -1.91 9.05
N GLY A 368 -7.65 -2.09 9.77
CA GLY A 368 -7.66 -2.75 11.08
C GLY A 368 -7.16 -4.19 11.08
N GLY A 369 -7.57 -5.01 10.11
CA GLY A 369 -7.14 -6.40 10.01
C GLY A 369 -5.63 -6.52 9.78
N ILE A 370 -5.09 -5.73 8.85
CA ILE A 370 -3.64 -5.71 8.59
C ILE A 370 -2.90 -5.17 9.82
N ALA A 371 -3.42 -4.11 10.48
CA ALA A 371 -2.78 -3.50 11.65
C ALA A 371 -2.65 -4.50 12.81
N VAL A 372 -3.75 -5.17 13.18
CA VAL A 372 -3.75 -6.19 14.24
C VAL A 372 -2.78 -7.33 13.90
N MET A 373 -2.84 -7.81 12.65
CA MET A 373 -1.95 -8.90 12.23
C MET A 373 -0.49 -8.46 12.10
N SER A 374 -0.18 -7.18 11.85
CA SER A 374 1.19 -6.68 11.87
C SER A 374 1.80 -6.72 13.28
N VAL A 375 0.99 -6.40 14.30
CA VAL A 375 1.42 -6.53 15.69
C VAL A 375 1.67 -8.00 16.05
N ILE A 376 0.71 -8.88 15.73
CA ILE A 376 0.86 -10.33 15.95
C ILE A 376 2.08 -10.86 15.19
N ALA A 377 2.25 -10.42 13.94
CA ALA A 377 3.38 -10.79 13.11
C ALA A 377 4.72 -10.40 13.74
N GLY A 378 4.82 -9.23 14.37
CA GLY A 378 6.03 -8.78 15.06
C GLY A 378 6.43 -9.73 16.19
N PHE A 379 5.50 -10.02 17.09
CA PHE A 379 5.75 -10.98 18.18
C PHE A 379 6.08 -12.38 17.68
N MET A 380 5.42 -12.85 16.63
CA MET A 380 5.68 -14.18 16.09
C MET A 380 7.00 -14.26 15.33
N TYR A 381 7.36 -13.22 14.56
CA TYR A 381 8.59 -13.21 13.78
C TYR A 381 9.83 -13.31 14.67
N GLU A 382 9.77 -12.73 15.86
CA GLU A 382 10.82 -12.81 16.86
C GLU A 382 11.11 -14.28 17.31
N HIS A 383 10.06 -15.12 17.35
CA HIS A 383 10.16 -16.48 17.87
C HIS A 383 10.25 -17.57 16.80
N ILE A 384 9.55 -17.40 15.69
CA ILE A 384 9.41 -18.41 14.64
C ILE A 384 9.92 -17.98 13.26
N SER A 385 10.45 -16.75 13.13
CA SER A 385 11.02 -16.20 11.88
C SER A 385 10.12 -16.49 10.65
N ASN A 386 10.60 -17.32 9.69
CA ASN A 386 9.85 -17.67 8.48
C ASN A 386 8.52 -18.44 8.76
N GLY A 387 8.37 -19.04 9.91
CA GLY A 387 7.12 -19.72 10.31
C GLY A 387 5.89 -18.80 10.30
N ILE A 388 6.11 -17.47 10.36
CA ILE A 388 5.02 -16.49 10.25
C ILE A 388 4.24 -16.60 8.93
N PHE A 389 4.88 -16.98 7.82
CA PHE A 389 4.20 -17.12 6.54
C PHE A 389 3.24 -18.30 6.51
N TRP A 390 3.52 -19.37 7.26
CA TRP A 390 2.57 -20.45 7.51
C TRP A 390 1.36 -19.96 8.29
N VAL A 391 1.56 -19.07 9.27
CA VAL A 391 0.46 -18.44 10.00
C VAL A 391 -0.38 -17.58 9.06
N MET A 392 0.24 -16.83 8.14
CA MET A 392 -0.50 -16.06 7.13
C MET A 392 -1.32 -16.97 6.20
N ALA A 393 -0.78 -18.14 5.82
CA ALA A 393 -1.54 -19.14 5.06
C ALA A 393 -2.76 -19.67 5.86
N LEU A 394 -2.58 -19.95 7.14
CA LEU A 394 -3.67 -20.36 8.04
C LEU A 394 -4.71 -19.27 8.24
N VAL A 395 -4.32 -17.99 8.30
CA VAL A 395 -5.26 -16.86 8.37
C VAL A 395 -6.07 -16.72 7.07
N ALA A 396 -5.47 -16.99 5.91
CA ALA A 396 -6.17 -16.96 4.63
C ALA A 396 -7.10 -18.16 4.40
N LEU A 397 -6.80 -19.31 4.99
CA LEU A 397 -7.52 -20.56 4.76
C LEU A 397 -9.04 -20.51 5.05
N PRO A 398 -9.53 -19.93 6.17
CA PRO A 398 -10.96 -19.85 6.45
C PRO A 398 -11.75 -19.08 5.39
N ALA A 399 -11.11 -18.14 4.69
CA ALA A 399 -11.76 -17.39 3.62
C ALA A 399 -12.27 -18.29 2.48
N LEU A 400 -11.69 -19.46 2.25
CA LEU A 400 -12.14 -20.42 1.26
C LEU A 400 -13.57 -20.93 1.55
N PHE A 401 -13.95 -20.97 2.82
CA PHE A 401 -15.23 -21.52 3.29
C PHE A 401 -16.25 -20.43 3.65
N LEU A 402 -15.78 -19.24 4.09
CA LEU A 402 -16.61 -18.13 4.58
C LEU A 402 -17.17 -17.22 3.48
N ARG A 403 -16.98 -17.57 2.21
CA ARG A 403 -17.40 -16.74 1.08
C ARG A 403 -18.91 -16.49 1.08
N PRO A 404 -19.36 -15.23 0.91
CA PRO A 404 -20.78 -14.90 0.88
C PRO A 404 -21.48 -15.63 -0.27
N LYS A 405 -22.72 -16.07 -0.04
CA LYS A 405 -23.61 -16.45 -1.12
C LYS A 405 -24.06 -15.14 -1.76
N VAL A 406 -23.67 -14.91 -3.01
CA VAL A 406 -24.18 -13.78 -3.81
C VAL A 406 -25.47 -14.28 -4.42
N GLU A 407 -26.60 -13.74 -3.99
CA GLU A 407 -27.85 -13.89 -4.74
C GLU A 407 -27.66 -13.16 -6.06
N ALA A 408 -27.81 -13.90 -7.15
CA ALA A 408 -27.82 -13.32 -8.48
C ALA A 408 -29.06 -12.43 -8.57
N HIS A 409 -28.93 -11.13 -8.37
CA HIS A 409 -29.91 -10.20 -8.88
C HIS A 409 -29.76 -10.24 -10.40
N THR A 410 -30.57 -11.05 -11.02
CA THR A 410 -30.81 -11.01 -12.46
C THR A 410 -31.38 -9.64 -12.82
N HIS A 411 -30.54 -8.84 -13.50
CA HIS A 411 -30.96 -7.72 -14.33
C HIS A 411 -30.76 -8.07 -15.78
#